data_99ddfb2d04222be545d44590bcb1158a
#
_entry.id   99ddfb2d04222be545d44590bcb1158a
#
_cell.length_a   1.000
_cell.length_b   1.000
_cell.length_c   1.000
_cell.angle_alpha   90.00
_cell.angle_beta   90.00
_cell.angle_gamma   90.00
#
_symmetry.space_group_name_H-M   'P 1'
#
loop_
_entity.id
_entity.type
_entity.pdbx_description
1 polymer ?
#
loop_
_entity_poly.entity_id
_entity_poly.type
_entity_poly.pdbx_seq_one_letter_code
_entity_poly.pdbx_strand_id
1 'polypeptide(L)'
;GLDPQNCLPAVMRACELVEQLGAGEVVDGVIDVDNSGYQPTVLHLDPAWINTFLGTDISREKMEEILKNLQFGVDGENIIVPSFRGDVQHKADVAEEIARFYGYNNIPTTTAKGNPEGGYSDYQQFERTVNQNMLAQGMYEIMTYSFVSPKEYDRIRLPKDDPKRESVVILNPLGEDTSIMRTNAIPSMMLILAK
;
A
#
# COMPACT_ATOMS: atom_id res chain seq x y z
N GLY A 1 -2.47 -9.12 -8.87
CA GLY A 1 -2.76 -10.27 -9.76
C GLY A 1 -1.52 -10.72 -10.50
N LEU A 2 -1.61 -11.80 -11.25
CA LEU A 2 -0.53 -12.24 -12.13
C LEU A 2 -0.62 -11.51 -13.48
N ASP A 3 0.54 -11.37 -14.13
CA ASP A 3 0.61 -10.80 -15.48
C ASP A 3 0.00 -11.78 -16.51
N PRO A 4 -1.11 -11.43 -17.18
CA PRO A 4 -1.73 -12.31 -18.17
C PRO A 4 -0.83 -12.58 -19.37
N GLN A 5 0.05 -11.65 -19.74
CA GLN A 5 0.98 -11.82 -20.86
C GLN A 5 2.10 -12.80 -20.56
N ASN A 6 2.30 -13.17 -19.30
CA ASN A 6 3.30 -14.14 -18.88
C ASN A 6 2.77 -15.58 -18.81
N CYS A 7 1.49 -15.83 -19.08
CA CYS A 7 0.90 -17.16 -18.98
C CYS A 7 1.52 -18.13 -20.01
N LEU A 8 1.55 -17.74 -21.27
CA LEU A 8 2.13 -18.57 -22.34
C LEU A 8 3.63 -18.82 -22.15
N PRO A 9 4.48 -17.81 -21.91
CA PRO A 9 5.89 -18.03 -21.60
C PRO A 9 6.13 -18.97 -20.41
N ALA A 10 5.30 -18.87 -19.36
CA ALA A 10 5.41 -19.73 -18.19
C ALA A 10 5.10 -21.22 -18.53
N VAL A 11 4.06 -21.46 -19.32
CA VAL A 11 3.70 -22.82 -19.80
C VAL A 11 4.81 -23.37 -20.68
N MET A 12 5.33 -22.57 -21.63
CA MET A 12 6.44 -23.00 -22.49
C MET A 12 7.69 -23.37 -21.68
N ARG A 13 8.00 -22.60 -20.63
CA ARG A 13 9.11 -22.93 -19.73
C ARG A 13 8.86 -24.21 -18.94
N ALA A 14 7.63 -24.45 -18.50
CA ALA A 14 7.26 -25.70 -17.83
C ALA A 14 7.44 -26.92 -18.77
N CYS A 15 7.01 -26.79 -20.01
CA CYS A 15 7.21 -27.84 -21.04
C CYS A 15 8.71 -28.13 -21.27
N GLU A 16 9.51 -27.07 -21.45
CA GLU A 16 10.95 -27.23 -21.60
C GLU A 16 11.59 -27.97 -20.41
N LEU A 17 11.17 -27.67 -19.19
CA LEU A 17 11.67 -28.33 -17.98
C LEU A 17 11.25 -29.81 -17.92
N VAL A 18 10.06 -30.17 -18.37
CA VAL A 18 9.62 -31.56 -18.45
C VAL A 18 10.56 -32.40 -19.35
N GLU A 19 10.93 -31.84 -20.49
CA GLU A 19 11.86 -32.50 -21.43
C GLU A 19 13.29 -32.54 -20.89
N GLN A 20 13.79 -31.43 -20.38
CA GLN A 20 15.15 -31.34 -19.80
C GLN A 20 15.39 -32.30 -18.64
N LEU A 21 14.36 -32.53 -17.82
CA LEU A 21 14.42 -33.43 -16.67
C LEU A 21 14.13 -34.90 -17.05
N GLY A 22 13.80 -35.17 -18.30
CA GLY A 22 13.42 -36.50 -18.75
C GLY A 22 12.12 -37.02 -18.09
N ALA A 23 11.24 -36.09 -17.65
CA ALA A 23 10.00 -36.43 -16.96
C ALA A 23 8.87 -36.83 -17.92
N GLY A 24 9.02 -36.57 -19.22
CA GLY A 24 8.05 -36.90 -20.26
C GLY A 24 8.39 -36.24 -21.58
N GLU A 25 7.51 -36.44 -22.57
CA GLU A 25 7.55 -35.79 -23.88
C GLU A 25 6.39 -34.80 -23.98
N VAL A 26 6.67 -33.62 -24.52
CA VAL A 26 5.66 -32.59 -24.72
C VAL A 26 4.96 -32.83 -26.07
N VAL A 27 3.63 -32.91 -26.03
CA VAL A 27 2.81 -33.02 -27.24
C VAL A 27 2.73 -31.69 -27.93
N ASP A 28 2.87 -31.65 -29.25
CA ASP A 28 2.79 -30.44 -30.05
C ASP A 28 1.37 -29.79 -30.00
N GLY A 29 1.34 -28.49 -30.06
CA GLY A 29 0.12 -27.67 -30.07
C GLY A 29 -0.11 -26.91 -28.78
N VAL A 30 -0.66 -25.70 -28.92
CA VAL A 30 -1.01 -24.78 -27.81
C VAL A 30 -2.47 -24.38 -27.96
N ILE A 31 -3.23 -24.48 -26.87
CA ILE A 31 -4.55 -23.89 -26.75
C ILE A 31 -4.40 -22.68 -25.80
N ASP A 32 -4.54 -21.48 -26.36
CA ASP A 32 -4.48 -20.24 -25.61
C ASP A 32 -5.79 -19.45 -25.79
N VAL A 33 -6.41 -19.07 -24.67
CA VAL A 33 -7.65 -18.28 -24.67
C VAL A 33 -7.42 -17.07 -23.76
N ASP A 34 -7.05 -15.95 -24.38
CA ASP A 34 -6.85 -14.68 -23.67
C ASP A 34 -8.13 -13.85 -23.68
N ASN A 35 -8.71 -13.67 -22.50
CA ASN A 35 -9.85 -12.78 -22.26
C ASN A 35 -9.47 -11.60 -21.34
N SER A 36 -8.17 -11.34 -21.13
CA SER A 36 -7.72 -10.28 -20.23
C SER A 36 -8.05 -8.86 -20.71
N GLY A 37 -8.17 -8.68 -22.04
CA GLY A 37 -8.32 -7.35 -22.65
C GLY A 37 -7.13 -6.43 -22.38
N TYR A 38 -5.96 -7.01 -22.11
CA TYR A 38 -4.75 -6.25 -21.74
C TYR A 38 -4.44 -5.16 -22.76
N GLN A 39 -4.18 -3.97 -22.26
CA GLN A 39 -3.63 -2.86 -23.03
C GLN A 39 -2.40 -2.33 -22.29
N PRO A 40 -1.29 -2.06 -22.98
CA PRO A 40 -0.10 -1.52 -22.34
C PRO A 40 -0.37 -0.14 -21.75
N THR A 41 0.10 0.10 -20.54
CA THR A 41 0.12 1.43 -19.93
C THR A 41 1.18 2.27 -20.63
N VAL A 42 0.78 3.44 -21.14
CA VAL A 42 1.70 4.40 -21.78
C VAL A 42 1.73 5.68 -20.95
N LEU A 43 2.93 6.08 -20.54
CA LEU A 43 3.17 7.27 -19.74
C LEU A 43 4.07 8.25 -20.51
N HIS A 44 3.97 9.54 -20.22
CA HIS A 44 4.83 10.56 -20.80
C HIS A 44 6.12 10.74 -20.00
N LEU A 45 7.28 10.67 -20.65
CA LEU A 45 8.58 10.98 -20.06
C LEU A 45 8.81 12.50 -20.09
N ASP A 46 8.78 13.11 -18.92
CA ASP A 46 9.08 14.53 -18.72
C ASP A 46 10.34 14.70 -17.86
N PRO A 47 11.53 14.78 -18.48
CA PRO A 47 12.79 14.90 -17.74
C PRO A 47 12.87 16.15 -16.86
N ALA A 48 12.28 17.25 -17.29
CA ALA A 48 12.29 18.50 -16.52
C ALA A 48 11.50 18.37 -15.24
N TRP A 49 10.31 17.78 -15.32
CA TRP A 49 9.49 17.52 -14.15
C TRP A 49 10.16 16.51 -13.21
N ILE A 50 10.74 15.41 -13.74
CA ILE A 50 11.41 14.39 -12.93
C ILE A 50 12.58 15.00 -12.16
N ASN A 51 13.43 15.78 -12.82
CA ASN A 51 14.56 16.46 -12.16
C ASN A 51 14.09 17.43 -11.08
N THR A 52 13.02 18.19 -11.33
CA THR A 52 12.41 19.08 -10.34
C THR A 52 11.85 18.29 -9.15
N PHE A 53 11.18 17.18 -9.42
CA PHE A 53 10.56 16.33 -8.40
C PHE A 53 11.61 15.63 -7.51
N LEU A 54 12.70 15.14 -8.11
CA LEU A 54 13.77 14.44 -7.41
C LEU A 54 14.84 15.38 -6.82
N GLY A 55 14.90 16.63 -7.27
CA GLY A 55 15.97 17.57 -6.92
C GLY A 55 17.31 17.19 -7.56
N THR A 56 17.29 16.71 -8.81
CA THR A 56 18.44 16.18 -9.56
C THR A 56 18.66 16.91 -10.88
N ASP A 57 19.74 16.59 -11.58
CA ASP A 57 20.01 17.04 -12.95
C ASP A 57 20.45 15.83 -13.80
N ILE A 58 19.57 14.84 -13.91
CA ILE A 58 19.81 13.62 -14.68
C ILE A 58 19.46 13.90 -16.14
N SER A 59 20.38 13.55 -17.06
CA SER A 59 20.09 13.73 -18.50
C SER A 59 18.99 12.79 -18.98
N ARG A 60 18.31 13.18 -20.05
CA ARG A 60 17.28 12.36 -20.69
C ARG A 60 17.83 11.00 -21.10
N GLU A 61 19.00 10.97 -21.70
CA GLU A 61 19.66 9.76 -22.18
C GLU A 61 19.89 8.77 -21.02
N LYS A 62 20.29 9.30 -19.85
CA LYS A 62 20.49 8.47 -18.65
C LYS A 62 19.17 7.93 -18.09
N MET A 63 18.11 8.73 -18.12
CA MET A 63 16.77 8.27 -17.73
C MET A 63 16.28 7.15 -18.67
N GLU A 64 16.43 7.34 -19.99
CA GLU A 64 16.07 6.33 -20.98
C GLU A 64 16.90 5.05 -20.85
N GLU A 65 18.20 5.16 -20.58
CA GLU A 65 19.08 4.01 -20.32
C GLU A 65 18.56 3.19 -19.12
N ILE A 66 18.24 3.86 -18.01
CA ILE A 66 17.70 3.22 -16.82
C ILE A 66 16.39 2.50 -17.14
N LEU A 67 15.46 3.17 -17.79
CA LEU A 67 14.17 2.62 -18.12
C LEU A 67 14.27 1.42 -19.08
N LYS A 68 15.12 1.51 -20.10
CA LYS A 68 15.38 0.39 -21.03
C LYS A 68 15.98 -0.82 -20.33
N ASN A 69 16.89 -0.61 -19.37
CA ASN A 69 17.46 -1.70 -18.56
C ASN A 69 16.41 -2.37 -17.67
N LEU A 70 15.36 -1.65 -17.32
CA LEU A 70 14.19 -2.16 -16.60
C LEU A 70 13.10 -2.71 -17.53
N GLN A 71 13.41 -2.87 -18.82
CA GLN A 71 12.50 -3.40 -19.85
C GLN A 71 11.31 -2.49 -20.20
N PHE A 72 11.37 -1.21 -19.85
CA PHE A 72 10.40 -0.25 -20.35
C PHE A 72 10.65 0.03 -21.83
N GLY A 73 9.59 0.07 -22.63
CA GLY A 73 9.66 0.59 -23.97
C GLY A 73 9.83 2.12 -23.93
N VAL A 74 10.70 2.65 -24.81
CA VAL A 74 10.88 4.10 -24.97
C VAL A 74 10.67 4.44 -26.44
N ASP A 75 9.63 5.22 -26.73
CA ASP A 75 9.28 5.69 -28.08
C ASP A 75 9.04 7.20 -28.06
N GLY A 76 10.06 7.96 -28.44
CA GLY A 76 10.04 9.41 -28.35
C GLY A 76 9.86 9.88 -26.90
N GLU A 77 8.73 10.52 -26.64
CA GLU A 77 8.37 10.99 -25.28
C GLU A 77 7.48 9.99 -24.51
N ASN A 78 7.17 8.84 -25.12
CA ASN A 78 6.32 7.84 -24.52
C ASN A 78 7.15 6.73 -23.86
N ILE A 79 6.73 6.35 -22.66
CA ILE A 79 7.21 5.20 -21.90
C ILE A 79 6.13 4.15 -21.95
N ILE A 80 6.45 2.98 -22.50
CA ILE A 80 5.57 1.81 -22.51
C ILE A 80 5.95 0.95 -21.32
N VAL A 81 5.03 0.83 -20.37
CA VAL A 81 5.23 0.08 -19.15
C VAL A 81 5.14 -1.43 -19.44
N PRO A 82 6.11 -2.25 -19.00
CA PRO A 82 6.02 -3.69 -19.15
C PRO A 82 4.77 -4.27 -18.46
N SER A 83 4.17 -5.30 -19.04
CA SER A 83 2.93 -5.91 -18.53
C SER A 83 3.04 -6.42 -17.09
N PHE A 84 4.23 -6.89 -16.68
CA PHE A 84 4.51 -7.36 -15.33
C PHE A 84 4.68 -6.23 -14.30
N ARG A 85 4.74 -4.95 -14.72
CA ARG A 85 4.85 -3.76 -13.85
C ARG A 85 3.49 -3.06 -13.73
N GLY A 86 2.48 -3.79 -13.29
CA GLY A 86 1.15 -3.23 -13.06
C GLY A 86 1.08 -2.19 -11.92
N ASP A 87 2.15 -2.02 -11.17
CA ASP A 87 2.36 -1.01 -10.13
C ASP A 87 2.67 0.38 -10.71
N VAL A 88 3.29 0.45 -11.90
CA VAL A 88 3.68 1.71 -12.54
C VAL A 88 2.51 2.27 -13.35
N GLN A 89 1.81 3.26 -12.79
CA GLN A 89 0.61 3.85 -13.39
C GLN A 89 0.71 5.37 -13.59
N HIS A 90 1.67 6.01 -12.94
CA HIS A 90 1.81 7.46 -12.93
C HIS A 90 3.26 7.90 -13.19
N LYS A 91 3.44 9.16 -13.58
CA LYS A 91 4.77 9.74 -13.80
C LYS A 91 5.65 9.72 -12.54
N ALA A 92 5.05 9.71 -11.35
CA ALA A 92 5.78 9.61 -10.10
C ALA A 92 6.43 8.22 -9.93
N ASP A 93 5.76 7.16 -10.39
CA ASP A 93 6.28 5.80 -10.35
C ASP A 93 7.48 5.67 -11.30
N VAL A 94 7.42 6.33 -12.48
CA VAL A 94 8.58 6.41 -13.40
C VAL A 94 9.75 7.16 -12.76
N ALA A 95 9.48 8.25 -12.06
CA ALA A 95 10.50 9.00 -11.33
C ALA A 95 11.13 8.16 -10.21
N GLU A 96 10.35 7.35 -9.51
CA GLU A 96 10.85 6.40 -8.49
C GLU A 96 11.81 5.39 -9.10
N GLU A 97 11.47 4.76 -10.23
CA GLU A 97 12.34 3.83 -10.92
C GLU A 97 13.67 4.47 -11.33
N ILE A 98 13.61 5.68 -11.86
CA ILE A 98 14.82 6.44 -12.22
C ILE A 98 15.66 6.74 -10.96
N ALA A 99 15.04 7.22 -9.89
CA ALA A 99 15.72 7.54 -8.63
C ALA A 99 16.41 6.31 -8.01
N ARG A 100 15.74 5.17 -8.03
CA ARG A 100 16.21 3.91 -7.47
C ARG A 100 17.50 3.42 -8.17
N PHE A 101 17.55 3.51 -9.50
CA PHE A 101 18.72 3.09 -10.29
C PHE A 101 19.78 4.19 -10.46
N TYR A 102 19.40 5.46 -10.37
CA TYR A 102 20.36 6.55 -10.21
C TYR A 102 21.10 6.45 -8.88
N GLY A 103 20.43 5.95 -7.86
CA GLY A 103 20.90 5.76 -6.50
C GLY A 103 20.48 6.89 -5.57
N TYR A 104 19.72 6.56 -4.55
CA TYR A 104 19.23 7.53 -3.56
C TYR A 104 20.34 8.33 -2.88
N ASN A 105 21.54 7.74 -2.71
CA ASN A 105 22.70 8.42 -2.14
C ASN A 105 23.26 9.53 -3.04
N ASN A 106 22.92 9.54 -4.32
CA ASN A 106 23.30 10.57 -5.28
C ASN A 106 22.32 11.75 -5.31
N ILE A 107 21.17 11.62 -4.64
CA ILE A 107 20.17 12.68 -4.54
C ILE A 107 20.57 13.66 -3.42
N PRO A 108 20.71 14.97 -3.70
CA PRO A 108 21.14 15.94 -2.70
C PRO A 108 20.16 16.02 -1.53
N THR A 109 20.68 15.98 -0.32
CA THR A 109 19.86 16.24 0.87
C THR A 109 19.56 17.74 0.97
N THR A 110 18.29 18.09 1.11
CA THR A 110 17.85 19.46 1.29
C THR A 110 17.21 19.65 2.65
N THR A 111 17.36 20.84 3.21
CA THR A 111 16.67 21.21 4.45
C THR A 111 15.43 22.03 4.09
N ALA A 112 14.31 21.74 4.74
CA ALA A 112 13.11 22.57 4.59
C ALA A 112 13.43 24.02 5.00
N LYS A 113 13.10 24.95 4.11
CA LYS A 113 13.29 26.39 4.35
C LYS A 113 11.94 26.99 4.74
N GLY A 114 11.89 27.65 5.88
CA GLY A 114 10.71 28.32 6.40
C GLY A 114 10.97 28.81 7.81
N ASN A 115 10.09 29.67 8.31
CA ASN A 115 10.02 30.05 9.72
C ASN A 115 8.75 29.40 10.30
N PRO A 116 8.76 28.08 10.58
CA PRO A 116 7.60 27.46 11.21
C PRO A 116 7.48 27.98 12.63
N GLU A 117 6.36 28.60 12.94
CA GLU A 117 6.00 28.86 14.34
C GLU A 117 5.61 27.52 14.97
N GLY A 118 6.42 27.07 15.94
CA GLY A 118 6.08 25.92 16.75
C GLY A 118 4.99 26.28 17.74
N GLY A 119 4.11 25.32 18.03
CA GLY A 119 3.05 25.52 19.02
C GLY A 119 1.92 24.51 18.87
N TYR A 120 1.02 24.55 19.83
CA TYR A 120 -0.21 23.76 19.79
C TYR A 120 -1.34 24.63 19.23
N SER A 121 -2.21 24.04 18.39
CA SER A 121 -3.49 24.67 18.06
C SER A 121 -4.37 24.78 19.31
N ASP A 122 -5.38 25.64 19.28
CA ASP A 122 -6.32 25.79 20.39
C ASP A 122 -6.98 24.47 20.78
N TYR A 123 -7.31 23.62 19.78
CA TYR A 123 -7.87 22.31 20.02
C TYR A 123 -6.86 21.36 20.70
N GLN A 124 -5.64 21.32 20.25
CA GLN A 124 -4.58 20.53 20.90
C GLN A 124 -4.31 21.00 22.33
N GLN A 125 -4.33 22.33 22.56
CA GLN A 125 -4.19 22.87 23.91
C GLN A 125 -5.36 22.47 24.81
N PHE A 126 -6.57 22.46 24.30
CA PHE A 126 -7.75 21.98 25.01
C PHE A 126 -7.64 20.49 25.37
N GLU A 127 -7.28 19.62 24.41
CA GLU A 127 -7.09 18.18 24.66
C GLU A 127 -6.02 17.94 25.72
N ARG A 128 -4.90 18.67 25.67
CA ARG A 128 -3.84 18.56 26.69
C ARG A 128 -4.34 18.98 28.08
N THR A 129 -5.12 20.04 28.14
CA THR A 129 -5.69 20.51 29.41
C THR A 129 -6.66 19.48 30.00
N VAL A 130 -7.51 18.88 29.18
CA VAL A 130 -8.40 17.79 29.62
C VAL A 130 -7.60 16.61 30.12
N ASN A 131 -6.60 16.16 29.36
CA ASN A 131 -5.74 15.03 29.72
C ASN A 131 -5.04 15.27 31.08
N GLN A 132 -4.42 16.44 31.24
CA GLN A 132 -3.75 16.81 32.50
C GLN A 132 -4.71 16.83 33.70
N ASN A 133 -5.92 17.36 33.53
CA ASN A 133 -6.91 17.36 34.58
C ASN A 133 -7.37 15.96 34.98
N MET A 134 -7.52 15.05 34.01
CA MET A 134 -7.89 13.65 34.29
C MET A 134 -6.76 12.92 35.02
N LEU A 135 -5.50 13.10 34.59
CA LEU A 135 -4.32 12.55 35.28
C LEU A 135 -4.21 13.07 36.72
N ALA A 136 -4.45 14.38 36.95
CA ALA A 136 -4.41 14.97 38.27
C ALA A 136 -5.48 14.39 39.23
N GLN A 137 -6.57 13.84 38.69
CA GLN A 137 -7.60 13.13 39.45
C GLN A 137 -7.27 11.64 39.68
N GLY A 138 -6.08 11.18 39.32
CA GLY A 138 -5.63 9.79 39.51
C GLY A 138 -6.11 8.81 38.42
N MET A 139 -6.56 9.31 37.28
CA MET A 139 -6.91 8.48 36.15
C MET A 139 -5.68 8.19 35.29
N TYR A 140 -5.76 7.13 34.49
CA TYR A 140 -4.74 6.77 33.50
C TYR A 140 -5.33 6.82 32.10
N GLU A 141 -4.52 7.32 31.16
CA GLU A 141 -4.87 7.23 29.74
C GLU A 141 -4.67 5.79 29.25
N ILE A 142 -5.63 5.29 28.50
CA ILE A 142 -5.59 3.94 27.95
C ILE A 142 -5.83 3.95 26.45
N MET A 143 -5.19 3.02 25.75
CA MET A 143 -5.45 2.73 24.35
C MET A 143 -5.97 1.30 24.22
N THR A 144 -7.04 1.11 23.47
CA THR A 144 -7.62 -0.19 23.22
C THR A 144 -7.91 -0.38 21.74
N TYR A 145 -7.97 -1.65 21.30
CA TYR A 145 -8.36 -1.94 19.92
C TYR A 145 -9.77 -1.44 19.60
N SER A 146 -9.96 -0.98 18.37
CA SER A 146 -11.27 -0.60 17.84
C SER A 146 -12.10 -1.81 17.42
N PHE A 147 -11.46 -2.96 17.20
CA PHE A 147 -12.12 -4.22 16.84
C PHE A 147 -12.42 -5.02 18.10
N VAL A 148 -13.65 -5.53 18.19
CA VAL A 148 -14.14 -6.30 19.33
C VAL A 148 -15.00 -7.47 18.85
N SER A 149 -15.31 -8.40 19.78
CA SER A 149 -16.32 -9.43 19.56
C SER A 149 -17.74 -8.86 19.80
N PRO A 150 -18.74 -9.29 19.01
CA PRO A 150 -20.15 -9.01 19.34
C PRO A 150 -20.57 -9.47 20.75
N LYS A 151 -19.91 -10.50 21.29
CA LYS A 151 -20.16 -11.03 22.64
C LYS A 151 -19.83 -10.04 23.74
N GLU A 152 -18.96 -9.06 23.46
CA GLU A 152 -18.61 -8.03 24.45
C GLU A 152 -19.81 -7.17 24.83
N TYR A 153 -20.78 -6.99 23.95
CA TYR A 153 -22.04 -6.31 24.26
C TYR A 153 -22.91 -7.09 25.25
N ASP A 154 -22.88 -8.44 25.17
CA ASP A 154 -23.58 -9.29 26.13
C ASP A 154 -22.90 -9.26 27.49
N ARG A 155 -21.57 -9.20 27.54
CA ARG A 155 -20.78 -9.10 28.77
C ARG A 155 -21.09 -7.85 29.57
N ILE A 156 -21.29 -6.71 28.89
CA ILE A 156 -21.71 -5.46 29.56
C ILE A 156 -23.24 -5.36 29.73
N ARG A 157 -23.98 -6.44 29.42
CA ARG A 157 -25.45 -6.51 29.51
C ARG A 157 -26.17 -5.43 28.72
N LEU A 158 -25.60 -5.02 27.57
CA LEU A 158 -26.27 -4.09 26.67
C LEU A 158 -27.58 -4.74 26.14
N PRO A 159 -28.74 -4.07 26.17
CA PRO A 159 -30.01 -4.61 25.63
C PRO A 159 -29.82 -5.08 24.18
N LYS A 160 -30.56 -6.13 23.79
CA LYS A 160 -30.41 -6.72 22.44
C LYS A 160 -30.91 -5.80 21.32
N ASP A 161 -31.82 -4.92 21.64
CA ASP A 161 -32.44 -3.91 20.79
C ASP A 161 -31.73 -2.52 20.86
N ASP A 162 -30.64 -2.41 21.60
CA ASP A 162 -29.91 -1.15 21.72
C ASP A 162 -29.20 -0.80 20.40
N PRO A 163 -29.38 0.41 19.84
CA PRO A 163 -28.75 0.86 18.60
C PRO A 163 -27.22 0.78 18.62
N LYS A 164 -26.59 0.82 19.80
CA LYS A 164 -25.15 0.64 19.93
C LYS A 164 -24.65 -0.76 19.57
N ARG A 165 -25.53 -1.71 19.32
CA ARG A 165 -25.19 -3.02 18.76
C ARG A 165 -25.02 -3.00 17.24
N GLU A 166 -25.48 -1.95 16.57
CA GLU A 166 -25.32 -1.76 15.13
C GLU A 166 -23.88 -1.38 14.81
N SER A 167 -23.02 -2.37 14.75
CA SER A 167 -21.59 -2.23 14.48
C SER A 167 -21.26 -2.49 13.03
N VAL A 168 -20.24 -1.82 12.50
CA VAL A 168 -19.64 -2.19 11.22
C VAL A 168 -18.99 -3.56 11.36
N VAL A 169 -19.40 -4.50 10.52
CA VAL A 169 -18.84 -5.86 10.47
C VAL A 169 -17.61 -5.89 9.57
N ILE A 170 -16.54 -6.50 10.04
CA ILE A 170 -15.30 -6.65 9.26
C ILE A 170 -15.50 -7.80 8.27
N LEU A 171 -15.24 -7.56 6.99
CA LEU A 171 -15.48 -8.52 5.92
C LEU A 171 -14.62 -9.80 6.06
N ASN A 172 -13.38 -9.63 6.48
CA ASN A 172 -12.38 -10.71 6.62
C ASN A 172 -11.61 -10.56 7.95
N PRO A 173 -12.28 -10.73 9.11
CA PRO A 173 -11.64 -10.58 10.41
C PRO A 173 -10.59 -11.65 10.66
N LEU A 174 -9.60 -11.34 11.51
CA LEU A 174 -8.61 -12.33 11.97
C LEU A 174 -9.23 -13.42 12.85
N GLY A 175 -10.32 -13.08 13.54
CA GLY A 175 -11.06 -13.99 14.40
C GLY A 175 -12.39 -13.37 14.84
N GLU A 176 -13.26 -14.15 15.47
CA GLU A 176 -14.57 -13.68 15.96
C GLU A 176 -14.41 -12.59 17.04
N ASP A 177 -13.36 -12.65 17.81
CA ASP A 177 -13.01 -11.70 18.88
C ASP A 177 -12.65 -10.30 18.34
N THR A 178 -12.40 -10.17 17.04
CA THR A 178 -12.09 -8.89 16.35
C THR A 178 -12.98 -8.66 15.13
N SER A 179 -14.20 -9.19 15.14
CA SER A 179 -15.06 -9.27 13.94
C SER A 179 -15.92 -8.04 13.67
N ILE A 180 -16.04 -7.13 14.65
CA ILE A 180 -16.81 -5.89 14.50
C ILE A 180 -16.03 -4.68 15.01
N MET A 181 -16.37 -3.50 14.50
CA MET A 181 -15.90 -2.24 15.06
C MET A 181 -16.77 -1.85 16.28
N ARG A 182 -16.12 -1.48 17.39
CA ARG A 182 -16.81 -1.05 18.59
C ARG A 182 -17.60 0.25 18.37
N THR A 183 -18.77 0.35 18.96
CA THR A 183 -19.60 1.57 18.99
C THR A 183 -19.42 2.38 20.28
N ASN A 184 -18.80 1.76 21.30
CA ASN A 184 -18.46 2.43 22.57
C ASN A 184 -17.21 1.78 23.19
N ALA A 185 -16.56 2.46 24.15
CA ALA A 185 -15.32 2.01 24.76
C ALA A 185 -15.52 1.15 26.02
N ILE A 186 -16.73 1.05 26.57
CA ILE A 186 -16.99 0.42 27.86
C ILE A 186 -16.50 -1.04 27.93
N PRO A 187 -16.80 -1.91 26.93
CA PRO A 187 -16.31 -3.28 26.98
C PRO A 187 -14.79 -3.38 27.13
N SER A 188 -14.07 -2.62 26.33
CA SER A 188 -12.61 -2.63 26.33
C SER A 188 -12.03 -2.06 27.64
N MET A 189 -12.65 -1.02 28.20
CA MET A 189 -12.27 -0.47 29.51
C MET A 189 -12.49 -1.47 30.64
N MET A 190 -13.62 -2.17 30.64
CA MET A 190 -13.92 -3.21 31.63
C MET A 190 -12.94 -4.39 31.57
N LEU A 191 -12.47 -4.75 30.37
CA LEU A 191 -11.44 -5.79 30.20
C LEU A 191 -10.09 -5.37 30.79
N ILE A 192 -9.74 -4.09 30.74
CA ILE A 192 -8.51 -3.57 31.37
C ILE A 192 -8.64 -3.59 32.89
N LEU A 193 -9.80 -3.17 33.42
CA LEU A 193 -10.04 -3.17 34.86
C LEU A 193 -10.11 -4.58 35.48
N ALA A 194 -10.40 -5.60 34.67
CA ALA A 194 -10.47 -6.99 35.12
C ALA A 194 -9.12 -7.71 35.16
N LYS A 195 -8.08 -7.08 34.64
CA LYS A 195 -6.69 -7.59 34.65
C LYS A 195 -5.92 -7.04 35.84
#